data_6ddbe7cb54df602d9c0bf33cb63f5b6e
#
_entry.id   6ddbe7cb54df602d9c0bf33cb63f5b6e
#
_cell.length_a   1.000
_cell.length_b   1.000
_cell.length_c   1.000
_cell.angle_alpha   90.00
_cell.angle_beta   90.00
_cell.angle_gamma   90.00
#
_symmetry.space_group_name_H-M   'P 1'
#
loop_
_entity.id
_entity.type
_entity.pdbx_description
1 polymer ?
#
loop_
_entity_poly.entity_id
_entity_poly.type
_entity_poly.pdbx_seq_one_letter_code
_entity_poly.pdbx_strand_id
1 'polypeptide(L)'
;MRLQMFYIIRPHFGGYSGMQQFVSRIDPGRVEHRLRAVSDSDADFPDRAPWGWRGVRRALHSFIHRTGQQWYKLSDLRAEWDTLGSWWRGEVDLLHFLDGEHTAQFLPRLAAAFPSKPRTIATFHQPASILPSVFPRRSAVALDHAVMVASSQLEYFRGLLPEERLSVVPYGIDIDFFRPSGEPARTGTIRCLTSGSYLRDWKTYGEIVHALRGRPDIAFDVVSATAPEFPGLPAVTVHRSVTDEQLRALYHQADILVLPLLDATANNALLEGMACGVPIVASDLPAVREYATEACVLSVPQRADRFVEAIEALAGDAPRRARMGQAGRERSLAFSWPSIARRYEELYTRLAGQRRS
;
A
#
# COMPACT_ATOMS: atom_id res chain seq x y z
N MET A 1 -9.43 24.64 7.39
CA MET A 1 -10.26 23.42 7.27
C MET A 1 -9.79 22.42 8.31
N ARG A 2 -10.73 21.81 9.04
CA ARG A 2 -10.43 20.84 10.12
C ARG A 2 -10.71 19.43 9.63
N LEU A 3 -9.65 18.63 9.53
CA LEU A 3 -9.66 17.27 9.00
C LEU A 3 -9.40 16.25 10.12
N GLN A 4 -10.26 15.26 10.26
CA GLN A 4 -10.02 14.08 11.09
C GLN A 4 -9.64 12.91 10.19
N MET A 5 -8.48 12.31 10.43
CA MET A 5 -8.01 11.14 9.71
C MET A 5 -7.97 9.91 10.61
N PHE A 6 -8.24 8.75 10.01
CA PHE A 6 -8.12 7.43 10.64
C PHE A 6 -7.08 6.61 9.90
N TYR A 7 -6.16 5.99 10.62
CA TYR A 7 -5.19 5.06 10.03
C TYR A 7 -4.99 3.85 10.92
N ILE A 8 -4.66 2.71 10.31
CA ILE A 8 -4.38 1.48 11.04
C ILE A 8 -2.90 1.42 11.37
N ILE A 9 -2.60 1.18 12.66
CA ILE A 9 -1.25 0.86 13.11
C ILE A 9 -0.95 -0.58 12.72
N ARG A 10 -0.03 -0.75 11.76
CA ARG A 10 0.45 -2.08 11.35
C ARG A 10 1.87 -2.30 11.86
N PRO A 11 2.08 -3.25 12.79
CA PRO A 11 3.40 -3.49 13.37
C PRO A 11 4.51 -3.85 12.37
N HIS A 12 4.12 -4.36 11.19
CA HIS A 12 5.05 -4.72 10.12
C HIS A 12 5.40 -3.58 9.15
N PHE A 13 4.76 -2.42 9.31
CA PHE A 13 5.20 -1.21 8.62
C PHE A 13 6.30 -0.57 9.45
N GLY A 14 7.48 -0.41 8.83
CA GLY A 14 8.57 0.31 9.43
C GLY A 14 8.29 1.82 9.56
N GLY A 15 9.28 2.56 10.04
CA GLY A 15 9.17 4.01 10.23
C GLY A 15 9.01 4.82 8.94
N TYR A 16 9.31 4.22 7.77
CA TYR A 16 9.37 4.91 6.47
C TYR A 16 8.29 4.46 5.48
N SER A 17 7.41 3.53 5.88
CA SER A 17 6.32 3.02 5.06
C SER A 17 4.96 3.34 5.68
N GLY A 18 3.90 3.32 4.86
CA GLY A 18 2.53 3.55 5.32
C GLY A 18 1.98 4.95 5.03
N MET A 19 0.66 5.03 4.83
CA MET A 19 -0.03 6.27 4.46
C MET A 19 0.10 7.39 5.50
N GLN A 20 0.35 7.08 6.76
CA GLN A 20 0.59 8.09 7.80
C GLN A 20 1.77 9.02 7.50
N GLN A 21 2.69 8.62 6.61
CA GLN A 21 3.85 9.43 6.26
C GLN A 21 3.46 10.75 5.57
N PHE A 22 2.44 10.78 4.72
CA PHE A 22 2.04 12.03 4.09
C PHE A 22 1.39 13.00 5.08
N VAL A 23 0.80 12.50 6.17
CA VAL A 23 0.11 13.33 7.16
C VAL A 23 1.06 14.34 7.80
N SER A 24 2.29 13.91 8.12
CA SER A 24 3.32 14.81 8.66
C SER A 24 3.84 15.84 7.64
N ARG A 25 3.45 15.71 6.37
CA ARG A 25 3.85 16.59 5.26
C ARG A 25 2.73 17.53 4.82
N ILE A 26 1.53 17.42 5.40
CA ILE A 26 0.43 18.36 5.17
C ILE A 26 0.78 19.71 5.80
N ASP A 27 0.57 20.79 5.05
CA ASP A 27 0.72 22.16 5.56
C ASP A 27 -0.37 22.48 6.61
N PRO A 28 -0.02 22.63 7.90
CA PRO A 28 -1.00 22.91 8.94
C PRO A 28 -1.66 24.29 8.79
N GLY A 29 -1.05 25.22 8.04
CA GLY A 29 -1.65 26.52 7.70
C GLY A 29 -2.84 26.38 6.72
N ARG A 30 -2.87 25.32 5.92
CA ARG A 30 -3.97 25.04 4.98
C ARG A 30 -4.98 24.07 5.56
N VAL A 31 -4.52 23.02 6.22
CA VAL A 31 -5.33 21.92 6.73
C VAL A 31 -4.95 21.62 8.17
N GLU A 32 -5.74 22.14 9.11
CA GLU A 32 -5.65 21.68 10.50
C GLU A 32 -6.12 20.22 10.55
N HIS A 33 -5.25 19.34 10.96
CA HIS A 33 -5.56 17.91 10.93
C HIS A 33 -5.30 17.22 12.27
N ARG A 34 -6.11 16.20 12.54
CA ARG A 34 -5.96 15.29 13.68
C ARG A 34 -5.87 13.87 13.15
N LEU A 35 -4.88 13.12 13.61
CA LEU A 35 -4.69 11.73 13.23
C LEU A 35 -5.15 10.83 14.36
N ARG A 36 -6.08 9.91 14.05
CA ARG A 36 -6.52 8.88 14.98
C ARG A 36 -5.95 7.55 14.56
N ALA A 37 -5.08 7.04 15.38
CA ALA A 37 -4.54 5.69 15.25
C ALA A 37 -5.58 4.67 15.67
N VAL A 38 -5.74 3.62 14.88
CA VAL A 38 -6.63 2.48 15.14
C VAL A 38 -5.79 1.22 15.23
N SER A 39 -5.99 0.42 16.27
CA SER A 39 -5.27 -0.85 16.43
C SER A 39 -5.73 -1.86 15.37
N ASP A 40 -4.77 -2.56 14.73
CA ASP A 40 -5.06 -3.66 13.82
C ASP A 40 -5.46 -4.96 14.56
N SER A 41 -5.99 -4.82 15.78
CA SER A 41 -6.39 -5.94 16.61
C SER A 41 -7.51 -5.53 17.58
N ASP A 42 -8.38 -6.49 17.92
CA ASP A 42 -9.38 -6.33 18.96
C ASP A 42 -8.81 -6.57 20.37
N ALA A 43 -7.48 -6.70 20.53
CA ALA A 43 -6.83 -6.95 21.82
C ALA A 43 -7.01 -5.79 22.82
N ASP A 44 -7.29 -4.58 22.34
CA ASP A 44 -7.60 -3.40 23.15
C ASP A 44 -9.00 -3.50 23.83
N PHE A 45 -9.81 -4.47 23.43
CA PHE A 45 -11.05 -4.83 24.11
C PHE A 45 -10.73 -5.96 25.10
N PRO A 46 -10.60 -5.68 26.41
CA PRO A 46 -10.04 -6.65 27.35
C PRO A 46 -10.90 -7.92 27.44
N ASP A 47 -10.24 -9.07 27.25
CA ASP A 47 -10.84 -10.38 27.50
C ASP A 47 -11.20 -10.59 28.98
N ARG A 48 -10.66 -9.74 29.88
CA ARG A 48 -10.85 -9.76 31.33
C ARG A 48 -11.95 -8.82 31.85
N ALA A 49 -12.87 -8.41 30.98
CA ALA A 49 -14.02 -7.61 31.41
C ALA A 49 -15.02 -8.42 32.23
N PRO A 50 -15.84 -7.78 33.12
CA PRO A 50 -16.84 -8.45 33.96
C PRO A 50 -17.76 -9.36 33.17
N TRP A 51 -18.33 -10.38 33.81
CA TRP A 51 -19.06 -11.51 33.21
C TRP A 51 -20.10 -11.14 32.13
N GLY A 52 -20.78 -10.00 32.24
CA GLY A 52 -21.74 -9.52 31.23
C GLY A 52 -21.12 -8.99 29.94
N TRP A 53 -19.84 -8.59 29.94
CA TRP A 53 -19.18 -7.94 28.82
C TRP A 53 -18.85 -8.87 27.65
N ARG A 54 -18.63 -10.17 27.93
CA ARG A 54 -18.38 -11.18 26.90
C ARG A 54 -19.56 -11.35 25.95
N GLY A 55 -20.79 -11.27 26.47
CA GLY A 55 -22.02 -11.31 25.68
C GLY A 55 -22.17 -10.08 24.79
N VAL A 56 -21.91 -8.90 25.36
CA VAL A 56 -21.95 -7.62 24.61
C VAL A 56 -20.89 -7.60 23.50
N ARG A 57 -19.65 -7.99 23.81
CA ARG A 57 -18.57 -8.09 22.79
C ARG A 57 -18.96 -9.02 21.64
N ARG A 58 -19.51 -10.20 21.95
CA ARG A 58 -19.98 -11.15 20.93
C ARG A 58 -21.11 -10.58 20.08
N ALA A 59 -22.06 -9.89 20.69
CA ALA A 59 -23.17 -9.25 19.99
C ALA A 59 -22.68 -8.12 19.08
N LEU A 60 -21.78 -7.26 19.57
CA LEU A 60 -21.15 -6.19 18.77
C LEU A 60 -20.33 -6.77 17.59
N HIS A 61 -19.54 -7.80 17.85
CA HIS A 61 -18.77 -8.47 16.81
C HIS A 61 -19.69 -9.08 15.73
N SER A 62 -20.76 -9.78 16.16
CA SER A 62 -21.78 -10.27 15.23
C SER A 62 -22.46 -9.15 14.44
N PHE A 63 -22.71 -8.01 15.09
CA PHE A 63 -23.35 -6.85 14.46
C PHE A 63 -22.46 -6.22 13.38
N ILE A 64 -21.19 -5.96 13.67
CA ILE A 64 -20.27 -5.32 12.70
C ILE A 64 -20.05 -6.19 11.47
N HIS A 65 -20.02 -7.54 11.63
CA HIS A 65 -19.80 -8.45 10.50
C HIS A 65 -21.05 -8.70 9.65
N ARG A 66 -22.27 -8.38 10.13
CA ARG A 66 -23.48 -8.42 9.29
C ARG A 66 -23.42 -7.51 8.07
N THR A 67 -22.53 -6.54 8.10
CA THR A 67 -22.31 -5.62 6.97
C THR A 67 -21.55 -6.28 5.82
N GLY A 68 -20.86 -7.41 6.04
CA GLY A 68 -20.01 -8.08 5.05
C GLY A 68 -18.62 -7.43 4.88
N GLN A 69 -18.28 -6.46 5.71
CA GLN A 69 -16.92 -5.86 5.74
C GLN A 69 -16.05 -6.70 6.68
N GLN A 70 -15.34 -7.66 6.10
CA GLN A 70 -14.65 -8.72 6.87
C GLN A 70 -13.49 -8.18 7.73
N TRP A 71 -12.85 -7.11 7.29
CA TRP A 71 -11.66 -6.55 7.97
C TRP A 71 -11.98 -5.49 9.01
N TYR A 72 -13.24 -5.08 9.11
CA TYR A 72 -13.69 -4.11 10.11
C TYR A 72 -13.73 -4.75 11.50
N LYS A 73 -13.13 -4.10 12.50
CA LYS A 73 -12.93 -4.58 13.85
C LYS A 73 -13.69 -3.74 14.90
N LEU A 74 -13.73 -4.18 16.14
CA LEU A 74 -14.30 -3.41 17.23
C LEU A 74 -13.48 -2.14 17.54
N SER A 75 -12.16 -2.18 17.31
CA SER A 75 -11.28 -1.01 17.39
C SER A 75 -11.69 0.08 16.39
N ASP A 76 -12.10 -0.29 15.18
CA ASP A 76 -12.62 0.63 14.16
C ASP A 76 -13.96 1.23 14.60
N LEU A 77 -14.87 0.39 15.09
CA LEU A 77 -16.16 0.84 15.64
C LEU A 77 -15.97 1.86 16.76
N ARG A 78 -15.02 1.61 17.67
CA ARG A 78 -14.70 2.55 18.75
C ARG A 78 -14.16 3.87 18.21
N ALA A 79 -13.27 3.82 17.22
CA ALA A 79 -12.70 5.02 16.63
C ALA A 79 -13.78 5.89 15.97
N GLU A 80 -14.71 5.28 15.22
CA GLU A 80 -15.86 5.98 14.65
C GLU A 80 -16.78 6.54 15.75
N TRP A 81 -17.09 5.75 16.79
CA TRP A 81 -17.93 6.17 17.92
C TRP A 81 -17.36 7.36 18.68
N ASP A 82 -16.07 7.33 19.02
CA ASP A 82 -15.39 8.40 19.72
C ASP A 82 -15.34 9.70 18.90
N THR A 83 -15.43 9.61 17.56
CA THR A 83 -15.44 10.74 16.64
C THR A 83 -16.87 11.29 16.44
N LEU A 84 -17.90 10.51 16.71
CA LEU A 84 -19.29 10.85 16.44
C LEU A 84 -19.72 12.19 17.08
N GLY A 85 -19.26 12.45 18.32
CA GLY A 85 -19.60 13.69 19.04
C GLY A 85 -19.05 14.94 18.35
N SER A 86 -17.76 14.94 18.01
CA SER A 86 -17.11 16.08 17.33
C SER A 86 -17.64 16.27 15.90
N TRP A 87 -17.90 15.17 15.19
CA TRP A 87 -18.54 15.18 13.87
C TRP A 87 -19.95 15.79 13.95
N TRP A 88 -20.76 15.38 14.93
CA TRP A 88 -22.12 15.87 15.10
C TRP A 88 -22.18 17.37 15.42
N ARG A 89 -21.27 17.87 16.29
CA ARG A 89 -21.17 19.31 16.63
C ARG A 89 -20.53 20.16 15.53
N GLY A 90 -20.08 19.55 14.43
CA GLY A 90 -19.41 20.27 13.34
C GLY A 90 -18.04 20.82 13.73
N GLU A 91 -17.34 20.15 14.65
CA GLU A 91 -15.95 20.47 15.02
C GLU A 91 -14.94 19.95 14.00
N VAL A 92 -15.38 19.16 13.03
CA VAL A 92 -14.64 18.59 11.91
C VAL A 92 -15.35 18.98 10.62
N ASP A 93 -14.60 19.32 9.59
CA ASP A 93 -15.16 19.70 8.28
C ASP A 93 -15.12 18.50 7.31
N LEU A 94 -14.20 17.55 7.53
CA LEU A 94 -13.98 16.39 6.68
C LEU A 94 -13.44 15.20 7.48
N LEU A 95 -13.90 13.99 7.15
CA LEU A 95 -13.38 12.73 7.69
C LEU A 95 -12.66 11.98 6.59
N HIS A 96 -11.44 11.52 6.83
CA HIS A 96 -10.69 10.70 5.89
C HIS A 96 -10.24 9.38 6.52
N PHE A 97 -10.73 8.27 5.97
CA PHE A 97 -10.36 6.92 6.31
C PHE A 97 -9.20 6.49 5.39
N LEU A 98 -7.96 6.50 5.91
CA LEU A 98 -6.77 6.19 5.13
C LEU A 98 -6.69 4.71 4.71
N ASP A 99 -7.39 3.84 5.42
CA ASP A 99 -7.54 2.41 5.13
C ASP A 99 -9.04 2.10 4.99
N GLY A 100 -9.66 2.57 3.91
CA GLY A 100 -11.11 2.56 3.72
C GLY A 100 -11.75 1.18 3.82
N GLU A 101 -11.11 0.15 3.27
CA GLU A 101 -11.56 -1.25 3.35
C GLU A 101 -11.60 -1.81 4.77
N HIS A 102 -10.90 -1.18 5.71
CA HIS A 102 -10.90 -1.55 7.12
C HIS A 102 -11.82 -0.65 7.95
N THR A 103 -11.61 0.67 7.88
CA THR A 103 -12.08 1.61 8.89
C THR A 103 -13.36 2.37 8.56
N ALA A 104 -13.82 2.36 7.28
CA ALA A 104 -14.95 3.15 6.83
C ALA A 104 -16.26 2.33 6.80
N GLN A 105 -17.09 2.40 7.84
CA GLN A 105 -18.33 1.60 7.87
C GLN A 105 -19.59 2.37 8.31
N PHE A 106 -19.64 2.91 9.52
CA PHE A 106 -20.84 3.51 10.08
C PHE A 106 -20.94 5.01 9.87
N LEU A 107 -19.86 5.77 10.12
CA LEU A 107 -19.85 7.21 9.89
C LEU A 107 -20.15 7.60 8.44
N PRO A 108 -19.62 6.92 7.39
CA PRO A 108 -20.03 7.21 6.02
C PRO A 108 -21.54 7.05 5.79
N ARG A 109 -22.15 6.00 6.33
CA ARG A 109 -23.60 5.76 6.19
C ARG A 109 -24.42 6.79 6.94
N LEU A 110 -23.97 7.15 8.14
CA LEU A 110 -24.61 8.22 8.92
C LEU A 110 -24.46 9.57 8.20
N ALA A 111 -23.28 9.87 7.66
CA ALA A 111 -23.04 11.08 6.89
C ALA A 111 -23.92 11.17 5.63
N ALA A 112 -24.14 10.06 4.94
CA ALA A 112 -25.04 10.00 3.78
C ALA A 112 -26.50 10.33 4.16
N ALA A 113 -26.94 9.99 5.39
CA ALA A 113 -28.27 10.31 5.89
C ALA A 113 -28.42 11.77 6.36
N PHE A 114 -27.31 12.48 6.59
CA PHE A 114 -27.30 13.87 7.08
C PHE A 114 -26.42 14.77 6.19
N PRO A 115 -26.92 15.25 5.04
CA PRO A 115 -26.14 16.01 4.05
C PRO A 115 -25.48 17.29 4.57
N SER A 116 -26.01 17.88 5.65
CA SER A 116 -25.44 19.08 6.29
C SER A 116 -24.21 18.79 7.17
N LYS A 117 -23.88 17.51 7.40
CA LYS A 117 -22.76 17.11 8.24
C LYS A 117 -21.47 16.94 7.42
N PRO A 118 -20.29 16.88 8.09
CA PRO A 118 -19.00 16.72 7.44
C PRO A 118 -18.96 15.53 6.47
N ARG A 119 -18.26 15.72 5.36
CA ARG A 119 -18.08 14.70 4.32
C ARG A 119 -17.13 13.60 4.76
N THR A 120 -17.26 12.45 4.11
CA THR A 120 -16.43 11.28 4.32
C THR A 120 -15.65 10.92 3.05
N ILE A 121 -14.35 10.73 3.19
CA ILE A 121 -13.45 10.26 2.16
C ILE A 121 -12.85 8.93 2.63
N ALA A 122 -12.61 8.01 1.73
CA ALA A 122 -11.86 6.80 2.03
C ALA A 122 -10.84 6.49 0.94
N THR A 123 -9.61 6.14 1.35
CA THR A 123 -8.55 5.66 0.44
C THR A 123 -8.51 4.15 0.48
N PHE A 124 -8.37 3.53 -0.69
CA PHE A 124 -8.41 2.09 -0.91
C PHE A 124 -7.08 1.57 -1.45
N HIS A 125 -6.63 0.45 -0.86
CA HIS A 125 -5.33 -0.16 -1.15
C HIS A 125 -5.45 -1.53 -1.82
N GLN A 126 -6.64 -2.15 -1.78
CA GLN A 126 -6.83 -3.49 -2.34
C GLN A 126 -7.12 -3.45 -3.84
N PRO A 127 -6.65 -4.44 -4.63
CA PRO A 127 -7.04 -4.59 -6.03
C PRO A 127 -8.55 -4.69 -6.22
N ALA A 128 -9.03 -4.28 -7.41
CA ALA A 128 -10.45 -4.37 -7.77
C ALA A 128 -11.01 -5.80 -7.66
N SER A 129 -10.17 -6.81 -7.87
CA SER A 129 -10.50 -8.24 -7.71
C SER A 129 -10.82 -8.64 -6.25
N ILE A 130 -10.21 -7.97 -5.27
CA ILE A 130 -10.34 -8.27 -3.83
C ILE A 130 -11.39 -7.36 -3.16
N LEU A 131 -11.51 -6.11 -3.60
CA LEU A 131 -12.41 -5.12 -2.98
C LEU A 131 -13.83 -5.64 -2.74
N PRO A 132 -14.50 -6.39 -3.65
CA PRO A 132 -15.85 -6.90 -3.42
C PRO A 132 -15.99 -7.80 -2.19
N SER A 133 -14.93 -8.51 -1.82
CA SER A 133 -14.91 -9.45 -0.70
C SER A 133 -14.67 -8.76 0.65
N VAL A 134 -14.02 -7.60 0.66
CA VAL A 134 -13.60 -6.91 1.90
C VAL A 134 -14.35 -5.61 2.14
N PHE A 135 -14.83 -4.95 1.09
CA PHE A 135 -15.58 -3.69 1.16
C PHE A 135 -16.87 -3.79 0.32
N PRO A 136 -18.03 -4.05 0.94
CA PRO A 136 -19.26 -4.32 0.19
C PRO A 136 -19.84 -3.06 -0.48
N ARG A 137 -20.50 -3.24 -1.63
CA ARG A 137 -21.13 -2.18 -2.44
C ARG A 137 -21.94 -1.18 -1.62
N ARG A 138 -22.72 -1.67 -0.62
CA ARG A 138 -23.52 -0.82 0.26
C ARG A 138 -22.69 0.16 1.12
N SER A 139 -21.44 -0.18 1.43
CA SER A 139 -20.52 0.73 2.12
C SER A 139 -19.90 1.73 1.14
N ALA A 140 -19.60 1.27 -0.09
CA ALA A 140 -19.05 2.12 -1.13
C ALA A 140 -20.00 3.27 -1.51
N VAL A 141 -21.28 2.98 -1.74
CA VAL A 141 -22.27 4.00 -2.14
C VAL A 141 -22.56 5.04 -1.06
N ALA A 142 -22.20 4.77 0.20
CA ALA A 142 -22.36 5.70 1.31
C ALA A 142 -21.22 6.73 1.43
N LEU A 143 -20.12 6.55 0.71
CA LEU A 143 -18.99 7.48 0.72
C LEU A 143 -19.33 8.75 -0.07
N ASP A 144 -18.89 9.89 0.42
CA ASP A 144 -18.91 11.14 -0.36
C ASP A 144 -17.82 11.16 -1.43
N HIS A 145 -16.68 10.50 -1.16
CA HIS A 145 -15.57 10.43 -2.11
C HIS A 145 -14.71 9.20 -1.86
N ALA A 146 -14.35 8.48 -2.92
CA ALA A 146 -13.41 7.37 -2.87
C ALA A 146 -12.10 7.76 -3.56
N VAL A 147 -10.99 7.44 -2.90
CA VAL A 147 -9.65 7.65 -3.43
C VAL A 147 -9.01 6.29 -3.66
N MET A 148 -8.52 6.05 -4.85
CA MET A 148 -7.78 4.87 -5.25
C MET A 148 -6.30 5.18 -5.35
N VAL A 149 -5.46 4.22 -4.98
CA VAL A 149 -4.01 4.36 -5.13
C VAL A 149 -3.53 3.91 -6.52
N ALA A 150 -4.37 3.23 -7.30
CA ALA A 150 -4.12 2.86 -8.69
C ALA A 150 -5.39 2.95 -9.52
N SER A 151 -5.27 3.31 -10.79
CA SER A 151 -6.41 3.48 -11.71
C SER A 151 -7.19 2.19 -11.96
N SER A 152 -6.53 1.02 -11.85
CA SER A 152 -7.18 -0.29 -11.96
C SER A 152 -8.29 -0.52 -10.93
N GLN A 153 -8.24 0.16 -9.79
CA GLN A 153 -9.28 0.05 -8.75
C GLN A 153 -10.59 0.77 -9.13
N LEU A 154 -10.56 1.69 -10.11
CA LEU A 154 -11.75 2.37 -10.64
C LEU A 154 -12.79 1.37 -11.16
N GLU A 155 -12.38 0.20 -11.64
CA GLU A 155 -13.29 -0.85 -12.10
C GLU A 155 -14.33 -1.23 -11.04
N TYR A 156 -13.91 -1.31 -9.77
CA TYR A 156 -14.83 -1.61 -8.66
C TYR A 156 -15.80 -0.46 -8.37
N PHE A 157 -15.33 0.79 -8.41
CA PHE A 157 -16.12 1.95 -7.98
C PHE A 157 -17.02 2.52 -9.08
N ARG A 158 -16.67 2.33 -10.37
CA ARG A 158 -17.50 2.73 -11.49
C ARG A 158 -18.87 2.04 -11.43
N GLY A 159 -19.92 2.83 -11.59
CA GLY A 159 -21.30 2.35 -11.42
C GLY A 159 -21.76 2.23 -9.95
N LEU A 160 -20.89 2.49 -8.97
CA LEU A 160 -21.26 2.63 -7.56
C LEU A 160 -21.31 4.10 -7.13
N LEU A 161 -20.34 4.89 -7.59
CA LEU A 161 -20.22 6.32 -7.33
C LEU A 161 -20.10 7.07 -8.67
N PRO A 162 -20.62 8.30 -8.75
CA PRO A 162 -20.38 9.20 -9.88
C PRO A 162 -18.88 9.50 -10.03
N GLU A 163 -18.42 9.74 -11.28
CA GLU A 163 -16.99 9.98 -11.57
C GLU A 163 -16.40 11.17 -10.78
N GLU A 164 -17.20 12.21 -10.52
CA GLU A 164 -16.77 13.36 -9.71
C GLU A 164 -16.51 13.03 -8.23
N ARG A 165 -16.97 11.87 -7.76
CA ARG A 165 -16.69 11.32 -6.42
C ARG A 165 -15.54 10.32 -6.40
N LEU A 166 -14.82 10.18 -7.51
CA LEU A 166 -13.69 9.27 -7.66
C LEU A 166 -12.40 10.08 -7.89
N SER A 167 -11.32 9.67 -7.26
CA SER A 167 -9.98 10.23 -7.51
C SER A 167 -8.92 9.15 -7.44
N VAL A 168 -7.91 9.27 -8.27
CA VAL A 168 -6.69 8.46 -8.16
C VAL A 168 -5.57 9.33 -7.61
N VAL A 169 -5.11 9.00 -6.41
CA VAL A 169 -3.95 9.63 -5.78
C VAL A 169 -2.94 8.53 -5.50
N PRO A 170 -1.80 8.50 -6.20
CA PRO A 170 -0.81 7.45 -6.03
C PRO A 170 -0.30 7.35 -4.59
N TYR A 171 0.16 6.16 -4.25
CA TYR A 171 0.85 5.91 -2.99
C TYR A 171 2.26 6.52 -3.01
N GLY A 172 2.75 6.93 -1.84
CA GLY A 172 4.04 7.60 -1.72
C GLY A 172 5.18 6.71 -1.25
N ILE A 173 6.37 7.28 -1.31
CA ILE A 173 7.62 6.68 -0.83
C ILE A 173 8.49 7.75 -0.17
N ASP A 174 9.23 7.37 0.86
CA ASP A 174 10.27 8.22 1.44
C ASP A 174 11.54 8.15 0.57
N ILE A 175 11.69 9.15 -0.31
CA ILE A 175 12.80 9.24 -1.26
C ILE A 175 14.12 9.69 -0.63
N ASP A 176 14.10 10.16 0.61
CA ASP A 176 15.29 10.58 1.35
C ASP A 176 15.89 9.39 2.09
N PHE A 177 15.05 8.52 2.61
CA PHE A 177 15.47 7.26 3.21
C PHE A 177 15.81 6.23 2.14
N PHE A 178 14.88 5.91 1.23
CA PHE A 178 15.14 5.05 0.07
C PHE A 178 15.76 5.89 -1.05
N ARG A 179 17.06 5.77 -1.20
CA ARG A 179 17.87 6.49 -2.21
C ARG A 179 19.04 5.63 -2.65
N PRO A 180 19.65 5.88 -3.80
CA PRO A 180 20.85 5.18 -4.21
C PRO A 180 21.97 5.30 -3.18
N SER A 181 22.79 4.25 -3.03
CA SER A 181 23.89 4.23 -2.05
C SER A 181 24.98 5.27 -2.33
N GLY A 182 25.14 5.68 -3.59
CA GLY A 182 26.28 6.47 -4.06
C GLY A 182 27.56 5.65 -4.25
N GLU A 183 27.57 4.38 -3.86
CA GLU A 183 28.70 3.49 -4.06
C GLU A 183 28.79 3.02 -5.52
N PRO A 184 30.00 2.76 -6.03
CA PRO A 184 30.17 2.20 -7.37
C PRO A 184 29.50 0.83 -7.48
N ALA A 185 29.05 0.48 -8.70
CA ALA A 185 28.45 -0.80 -8.98
C ALA A 185 29.40 -1.93 -8.57
N ARG A 186 28.87 -2.93 -7.88
CA ARG A 186 29.62 -4.13 -7.47
C ARG A 186 29.96 -4.97 -8.68
N THR A 187 31.10 -5.63 -8.62
CA THR A 187 31.51 -6.63 -9.60
C THR A 187 31.38 -8.01 -8.99
N GLY A 188 31.09 -9.01 -9.80
CA GLY A 188 30.98 -10.40 -9.36
C GLY A 188 29.55 -10.95 -9.44
N THR A 189 29.09 -11.62 -8.39
CA THR A 189 27.78 -12.26 -8.37
C THR A 189 26.63 -11.25 -8.46
N ILE A 190 25.71 -11.45 -9.40
CA ILE A 190 24.49 -10.68 -9.58
C ILE A 190 23.50 -11.05 -8.46
N ARG A 191 23.08 -10.06 -7.68
CA ARG A 191 22.14 -10.24 -6.58
C ARG A 191 20.73 -9.86 -7.01
N CYS A 192 19.85 -10.86 -7.03
CA CYS A 192 18.43 -10.68 -7.30
C CYS A 192 17.66 -10.56 -5.98
N LEU A 193 17.03 -9.44 -5.72
CA LEU A 193 16.24 -9.20 -4.52
C LEU A 193 14.75 -9.39 -4.83
N THR A 194 14.00 -10.01 -3.91
CA THR A 194 12.53 -9.85 -3.81
C THR A 194 12.16 -9.43 -2.41
N SER A 195 11.16 -8.54 -2.27
CA SER A 195 10.71 -8.03 -0.98
C SER A 195 9.18 -8.01 -0.88
N GLY A 196 8.66 -8.25 0.34
CA GLY A 196 7.24 -8.24 0.66
C GLY A 196 6.59 -9.62 0.62
N SER A 197 5.38 -9.70 1.20
CA SER A 197 4.66 -10.96 1.39
C SER A 197 3.34 -11.02 0.63
N TYR A 198 2.61 -9.90 0.61
CA TYR A 198 1.25 -9.85 0.09
C TYR A 198 1.22 -9.87 -1.44
N LEU A 199 0.36 -10.72 -2.01
CA LEU A 199 0.18 -10.92 -3.45
C LEU A 199 1.47 -11.29 -4.21
N ARG A 200 2.46 -11.91 -3.55
CA ARG A 200 3.63 -12.48 -4.21
C ARG A 200 3.29 -13.82 -4.86
N ASP A 201 3.69 -14.00 -6.11
CA ASP A 201 3.58 -15.28 -6.79
C ASP A 201 4.79 -16.16 -6.45
N TRP A 202 4.71 -16.78 -5.26
CA TRP A 202 5.76 -17.66 -4.77
C TRP A 202 5.97 -18.92 -5.64
N LYS A 203 4.93 -19.35 -6.36
CA LYS A 203 5.05 -20.47 -7.30
C LYS A 203 5.99 -20.09 -8.45
N THR A 204 5.66 -19.03 -9.18
CA THR A 204 6.50 -18.51 -10.26
C THR A 204 7.89 -18.14 -9.76
N TYR A 205 8.03 -17.55 -8.56
CA TYR A 205 9.33 -17.25 -7.97
C TYR A 205 10.17 -18.51 -7.74
N GLY A 206 9.59 -19.55 -7.18
CA GLY A 206 10.27 -20.83 -6.99
C GLY A 206 10.74 -21.47 -8.30
N GLU A 207 9.92 -21.41 -9.36
CA GLU A 207 10.28 -21.87 -10.70
C GLU A 207 11.46 -21.08 -11.30
N ILE A 208 11.50 -19.74 -11.11
CA ILE A 208 12.61 -18.88 -11.54
C ILE A 208 13.92 -19.31 -10.87
N VAL A 209 13.90 -19.40 -9.54
CA VAL A 209 15.08 -19.77 -8.75
C VAL A 209 15.58 -21.18 -9.13
N HIS A 210 14.63 -22.10 -9.33
CA HIS A 210 14.99 -23.48 -9.76
C HIS A 210 15.61 -23.51 -11.16
N ALA A 211 15.08 -22.71 -12.11
CA ALA A 211 15.64 -22.63 -13.46
C ALA A 211 17.07 -22.08 -13.46
N LEU A 212 17.35 -21.09 -12.58
CA LEU A 212 18.65 -20.43 -12.47
C LEU A 212 19.62 -21.10 -11.49
N ARG A 213 19.28 -22.26 -10.90
CA ARG A 213 20.12 -22.96 -9.91
C ARG A 213 21.52 -23.35 -10.40
N GLY A 214 21.67 -23.49 -11.72
CA GLY A 214 22.96 -23.81 -12.36
C GLY A 214 23.85 -22.59 -12.66
N ARG A 215 23.43 -21.39 -12.27
CA ARG A 215 24.15 -20.13 -12.49
C ARG A 215 24.85 -19.68 -11.19
N PRO A 216 26.14 -20.00 -11.01
CA PRO A 216 26.89 -19.65 -9.79
C PRO A 216 27.14 -18.14 -9.67
N ASP A 217 26.98 -17.43 -10.74
CA ASP A 217 27.10 -15.98 -10.84
C ASP A 217 25.79 -15.21 -10.47
N ILE A 218 24.71 -15.93 -10.10
CA ILE A 218 23.43 -15.33 -9.67
C ILE A 218 23.06 -15.83 -8.27
N ALA A 219 22.74 -14.90 -7.38
CA ALA A 219 22.26 -15.18 -6.02
C ALA A 219 20.93 -14.45 -5.75
N PHE A 220 20.14 -14.99 -4.83
CA PHE A 220 18.81 -14.49 -4.51
C PHE A 220 18.69 -14.13 -3.03
N ASP A 221 18.23 -12.90 -2.75
CA ASP A 221 17.82 -12.45 -1.43
C ASP A 221 16.28 -12.31 -1.40
N VAL A 222 15.65 -12.93 -0.42
CA VAL A 222 14.20 -12.94 -0.24
C VAL A 222 13.87 -12.29 1.09
N VAL A 223 13.25 -11.12 1.08
CA VAL A 223 12.78 -10.43 2.30
C VAL A 223 11.28 -10.64 2.44
N SER A 224 10.89 -11.63 3.25
CA SER A 224 9.47 -11.89 3.50
C SER A 224 9.26 -12.79 4.71
N ALA A 225 8.29 -12.42 5.56
CA ALA A 225 7.86 -13.25 6.69
C ALA A 225 7.15 -14.55 6.25
N THR A 226 6.56 -14.56 5.04
CA THR A 226 5.73 -15.67 4.53
C THR A 226 6.33 -16.41 3.35
N ALA A 227 7.60 -16.12 3.00
CA ALA A 227 8.28 -16.83 1.93
C ALA A 227 8.35 -18.33 2.23
N PRO A 228 8.17 -19.20 1.21
CA PRO A 228 8.42 -20.62 1.36
C PRO A 228 9.90 -20.88 1.62
N GLU A 229 10.22 -22.09 2.06
CA GLU A 229 11.60 -22.59 2.06
C GLU A 229 12.03 -22.97 0.64
N PHE A 230 13.32 -22.81 0.37
CA PHE A 230 13.93 -23.17 -0.91
C PHE A 230 14.98 -24.28 -0.71
N PRO A 231 14.57 -25.51 -0.35
CA PRO A 231 15.48 -26.58 -0.02
C PRO A 231 16.35 -26.97 -1.23
N GLY A 232 17.63 -27.20 -0.98
CA GLY A 232 18.59 -27.60 -2.04
C GLY A 232 18.99 -26.48 -3.00
N LEU A 233 18.66 -25.21 -2.67
CA LEU A 233 19.01 -24.02 -3.46
C LEU A 233 19.93 -23.10 -2.65
N PRO A 234 21.26 -23.40 -2.56
CA PRO A 234 22.20 -22.69 -1.68
C PRO A 234 22.41 -21.21 -2.06
N ALA A 235 22.05 -20.82 -3.28
CA ALA A 235 22.13 -19.44 -3.75
C ALA A 235 20.96 -18.55 -3.25
N VAL A 236 20.02 -19.09 -2.44
CA VAL A 236 18.87 -18.34 -1.90
C VAL A 236 19.06 -18.08 -0.42
N THR A 237 19.01 -16.81 -0.04
CA THR A 237 18.99 -16.38 1.36
C THR A 237 17.63 -15.76 1.69
N VAL A 238 16.96 -16.31 2.71
CA VAL A 238 15.64 -15.81 3.17
C VAL A 238 15.81 -14.99 4.44
N HIS A 239 15.39 -13.74 4.39
CA HIS A 239 15.36 -12.78 5.49
C HIS A 239 13.92 -12.61 5.98
N ARG A 240 13.56 -13.18 7.13
CA ARG A 240 12.17 -13.21 7.64
C ARG A 240 11.78 -11.98 8.46
N SER A 241 12.78 -11.35 9.07
CA SER A 241 12.59 -10.13 9.85
C SER A 241 13.82 -9.25 9.66
N VAL A 242 13.60 -8.06 9.12
CA VAL A 242 14.65 -7.06 8.87
C VAL A 242 14.18 -5.70 9.37
N THR A 243 15.11 -4.87 9.84
CA THR A 243 14.84 -3.45 10.10
C THR A 243 14.77 -2.68 8.78
N ASP A 244 14.25 -1.44 8.82
CA ASP A 244 14.21 -0.57 7.64
C ASP A 244 15.61 -0.33 7.07
N GLU A 245 16.63 -0.15 7.94
CA GLU A 245 18.03 0.03 7.53
C GLU A 245 18.60 -1.21 6.87
N GLN A 246 18.26 -2.39 7.38
CA GLN A 246 18.67 -3.67 6.79
C GLN A 246 17.99 -3.88 5.43
N LEU A 247 16.70 -3.55 5.33
CA LEU A 247 15.97 -3.61 4.06
C LEU A 247 16.61 -2.66 3.03
N ARG A 248 16.89 -1.41 3.41
CA ARG A 248 17.58 -0.47 2.54
C ARG A 248 18.97 -0.97 2.13
N ALA A 249 19.73 -1.57 3.04
CA ALA A 249 21.04 -2.14 2.72
C ALA A 249 20.93 -3.29 1.71
N LEU A 250 19.88 -4.10 1.76
CA LEU A 250 19.60 -5.14 0.77
C LEU A 250 19.27 -4.53 -0.59
N TYR A 251 18.47 -3.45 -0.66
CA TYR A 251 18.27 -2.71 -1.91
C TYR A 251 19.58 -2.15 -2.48
N HIS A 252 20.49 -1.61 -1.64
CA HIS A 252 21.80 -1.11 -2.07
C HIS A 252 22.74 -2.22 -2.59
N GLN A 253 22.50 -3.47 -2.15
CA GLN A 253 23.27 -4.64 -2.59
C GLN A 253 22.66 -5.32 -3.82
N ALA A 254 21.41 -5.02 -4.15
CA ALA A 254 20.70 -5.66 -5.24
C ALA A 254 21.12 -5.10 -6.61
N ASP A 255 21.37 -5.99 -7.54
CA ASP A 255 21.58 -5.65 -8.96
C ASP A 255 20.27 -5.67 -9.76
N ILE A 256 19.29 -6.48 -9.31
CA ILE A 256 17.97 -6.62 -9.95
C ILE A 256 16.93 -6.86 -8.87
N LEU A 257 15.83 -6.12 -8.89
CA LEU A 257 14.64 -6.42 -8.10
C LEU A 257 13.69 -7.30 -8.93
N VAL A 258 13.31 -8.46 -8.39
CA VAL A 258 12.49 -9.46 -9.08
C VAL A 258 11.15 -9.58 -8.37
N LEU A 259 10.05 -9.17 -9.02
CA LEU A 259 8.72 -9.08 -8.45
C LEU A 259 7.68 -9.88 -9.25
N PRO A 260 7.61 -11.20 -9.12
CA PRO A 260 6.47 -11.98 -9.58
C PRO A 260 5.28 -11.68 -8.67
N LEU A 261 4.22 -11.13 -9.24
CA LEU A 261 3.03 -10.66 -8.54
C LEU A 261 1.79 -11.35 -9.08
N LEU A 262 0.87 -11.75 -8.19
CA LEU A 262 -0.46 -12.24 -8.55
C LEU A 262 -1.39 -11.11 -8.97
N ASP A 263 -1.33 -10.00 -8.26
CA ASP A 263 -2.05 -8.75 -8.52
C ASP A 263 -1.33 -7.60 -7.81
N ALA A 264 -1.66 -6.36 -8.14
CA ALA A 264 -1.07 -5.19 -7.50
C ALA A 264 -1.99 -3.96 -7.59
N THR A 265 -1.84 -3.10 -6.59
CA THR A 265 -2.15 -1.66 -6.63
C THR A 265 -0.85 -0.89 -6.48
N ALA A 266 -0.69 -0.08 -5.43
CA ALA A 266 0.63 0.40 -5.03
C ALA A 266 1.45 -0.77 -4.45
N ASN A 267 2.68 -0.90 -4.88
CA ASN A 267 3.58 -1.94 -4.39
C ASN A 267 4.81 -1.27 -3.77
N ASN A 268 4.97 -1.41 -2.43
CA ASN A 268 6.08 -0.76 -1.72
C ASN A 268 7.43 -1.20 -2.28
N ALA A 269 7.65 -2.50 -2.53
CA ALA A 269 8.93 -2.97 -3.05
C ALA A 269 9.26 -2.39 -4.43
N LEU A 270 8.24 -2.16 -5.29
CA LEU A 270 8.41 -1.48 -6.57
C LEU A 270 8.90 -0.04 -6.36
N LEU A 271 8.23 0.70 -5.45
CA LEU A 271 8.56 2.11 -5.14
C LEU A 271 9.92 2.22 -4.47
N GLU A 272 10.23 1.34 -3.50
CA GLU A 272 11.50 1.28 -2.78
C GLU A 272 12.66 0.95 -3.74
N GLY A 273 12.46 -0.03 -4.63
CA GLY A 273 13.44 -0.40 -5.66
C GLY A 273 13.71 0.75 -6.63
N MET A 274 12.66 1.39 -7.15
CA MET A 274 12.81 2.60 -7.98
C MET A 274 13.57 3.70 -7.23
N ALA A 275 13.18 3.97 -5.98
CA ALA A 275 13.80 5.03 -5.18
C ALA A 275 15.29 4.76 -4.88
N CYS A 276 15.66 3.49 -4.67
CA CYS A 276 17.06 3.07 -4.50
C CYS A 276 17.84 2.96 -5.83
N GLY A 277 17.18 3.13 -6.98
CA GLY A 277 17.83 3.05 -8.29
C GLY A 277 18.14 1.61 -8.71
N VAL A 278 17.34 0.63 -8.27
CA VAL A 278 17.49 -0.78 -8.65
C VAL A 278 16.64 -1.06 -9.90
N PRO A 279 17.19 -1.62 -10.98
CA PRO A 279 16.41 -2.06 -12.14
C PRO A 279 15.46 -3.19 -11.74
N ILE A 280 14.27 -3.22 -12.34
CA ILE A 280 13.18 -4.10 -11.88
C ILE A 280 12.73 -5.02 -13.01
N VAL A 281 12.48 -6.29 -12.67
CA VAL A 281 11.73 -7.27 -13.48
C VAL A 281 10.47 -7.59 -12.70
N ALA A 282 9.29 -7.31 -13.25
CA ALA A 282 8.02 -7.48 -12.56
C ALA A 282 6.95 -8.11 -13.45
N SER A 283 5.91 -8.71 -12.84
CA SER A 283 4.71 -9.15 -13.56
C SER A 283 4.07 -7.99 -14.30
N ASP A 284 3.61 -8.25 -15.51
CA ASP A 284 2.96 -7.28 -16.39
C ASP A 284 1.53 -6.99 -15.92
N LEU A 285 1.39 -6.06 -14.97
CA LEU A 285 0.12 -5.66 -14.37
C LEU A 285 -0.15 -4.17 -14.61
N PRO A 286 -1.44 -3.76 -14.74
CA PRO A 286 -1.81 -2.35 -14.96
C PRO A 286 -1.20 -1.39 -13.92
N ALA A 287 -1.24 -1.75 -12.64
CA ALA A 287 -0.66 -0.92 -11.58
C ALA A 287 0.87 -0.83 -11.68
N VAL A 288 1.57 -1.88 -12.09
CA VAL A 288 3.03 -1.83 -12.32
C VAL A 288 3.34 -0.83 -13.43
N ARG A 289 2.60 -0.86 -14.55
CA ARG A 289 2.79 0.09 -15.66
C ARG A 289 2.43 1.52 -15.29
N GLU A 290 1.47 1.72 -14.38
CA GLU A 290 1.08 3.05 -13.90
C GLU A 290 2.17 3.72 -13.05
N TYR A 291 2.78 2.95 -12.14
CA TYR A 291 3.84 3.44 -11.26
C TYR A 291 5.20 3.53 -11.95
N ALA A 292 5.53 2.54 -12.75
CA ALA A 292 6.84 2.43 -13.39
C ALA A 292 6.72 2.50 -14.92
N THR A 293 7.74 3.10 -15.55
CA THR A 293 7.84 3.16 -17.00
C THR A 293 8.69 2.03 -17.54
N GLU A 294 8.58 1.73 -18.83
CA GLU A 294 9.44 0.75 -19.51
C GLU A 294 10.95 1.08 -19.42
N ALA A 295 11.28 2.35 -19.13
CA ALA A 295 12.66 2.76 -18.92
C ALA A 295 13.27 2.21 -17.61
N CYS A 296 12.46 1.87 -16.61
CA CYS A 296 12.92 1.40 -15.30
C CYS A 296 12.44 -0.01 -14.92
N VAL A 297 11.45 -0.57 -15.65
CA VAL A 297 10.89 -1.90 -15.38
C VAL A 297 10.80 -2.70 -16.67
N LEU A 298 11.23 -3.96 -16.61
CA LEU A 298 10.88 -4.97 -17.59
C LEU A 298 9.62 -5.68 -17.10
N SER A 299 8.46 -5.26 -17.62
CA SER A 299 7.19 -5.94 -17.37
C SER A 299 7.10 -7.19 -18.25
N VAL A 300 6.98 -8.34 -17.61
CA VAL A 300 6.94 -9.62 -18.30
C VAL A 300 5.66 -10.40 -17.98
N PRO A 301 5.14 -11.23 -18.88
CA PRO A 301 4.06 -12.14 -18.57
C PRO A 301 4.36 -12.95 -17.30
N GLN A 302 3.33 -13.34 -16.57
CA GLN A 302 3.42 -14.09 -15.30
C GLN A 302 3.81 -15.55 -15.55
N ARG A 303 5.03 -15.73 -16.07
CA ARG A 303 5.63 -17.01 -16.47
C ARG A 303 7.11 -17.02 -16.12
N ALA A 304 7.58 -18.07 -15.47
CA ALA A 304 8.94 -18.17 -14.97
C ALA A 304 9.99 -18.03 -16.09
N ASP A 305 9.77 -18.63 -17.27
CA ASP A 305 10.68 -18.54 -18.40
C ASP A 305 10.93 -17.09 -18.85
N ARG A 306 9.88 -16.22 -18.83
CA ARG A 306 10.02 -14.82 -19.19
C ARG A 306 10.79 -14.00 -18.16
N PHE A 307 10.62 -14.33 -16.89
CA PHE A 307 11.43 -13.73 -15.82
C PHE A 307 12.90 -14.15 -15.95
N VAL A 308 13.16 -15.44 -16.23
CA VAL A 308 14.52 -15.96 -16.43
C VAL A 308 15.20 -15.24 -17.58
N GLU A 309 14.57 -15.16 -18.76
CA GLU A 309 15.08 -14.42 -19.93
C GLU A 309 15.44 -12.96 -19.58
N ALA A 310 14.54 -12.27 -18.86
CA ALA A 310 14.75 -10.87 -18.46
C ALA A 310 15.90 -10.71 -17.44
N ILE A 311 15.99 -11.62 -16.45
CA ILE A 311 17.07 -11.63 -15.46
C ILE A 311 18.42 -11.87 -16.15
N GLU A 312 18.53 -12.88 -17.02
CA GLU A 312 19.74 -13.19 -17.75
C GLU A 312 20.19 -12.05 -18.67
N ALA A 313 19.26 -11.42 -19.38
CA ALA A 313 19.54 -10.24 -20.21
C ALA A 313 20.09 -9.08 -19.38
N LEU A 314 19.52 -8.83 -18.19
CA LEU A 314 20.03 -7.79 -17.30
C LEU A 314 21.34 -8.18 -16.61
N ALA A 315 21.52 -9.45 -16.25
CA ALA A 315 22.76 -9.93 -15.64
C ALA A 315 23.98 -9.65 -16.52
N GLY A 316 23.83 -9.81 -17.84
CA GLY A 316 24.89 -9.58 -18.83
C GLY A 316 25.08 -8.11 -19.25
N ASP A 317 24.19 -7.19 -18.85
CA ASP A 317 24.21 -5.79 -19.36
C ASP A 317 24.21 -4.77 -18.21
N ALA A 318 25.39 -4.56 -17.63
CA ALA A 318 25.57 -3.58 -16.54
C ALA A 318 25.20 -2.12 -16.96
N PRO A 319 25.54 -1.63 -18.18
CA PRO A 319 25.09 -0.32 -18.63
C PRO A 319 23.57 -0.20 -18.70
N ARG A 320 22.86 -1.24 -19.10
CA ARG A 320 21.39 -1.26 -19.11
C ARG A 320 20.84 -1.19 -17.68
N ARG A 321 21.38 -1.99 -16.75
CA ARG A 321 20.99 -1.93 -15.34
C ARG A 321 21.14 -0.51 -14.78
N ALA A 322 22.26 0.14 -15.04
CA ALA A 322 22.52 1.51 -14.58
C ALA A 322 21.50 2.51 -15.14
N ARG A 323 21.23 2.48 -16.46
CA ARG A 323 20.22 3.36 -17.07
C ARG A 323 18.81 3.12 -16.50
N MET A 324 18.42 1.86 -16.33
CA MET A 324 17.12 1.51 -15.76
C MET A 324 17.02 1.99 -14.30
N GLY A 325 18.06 1.80 -13.51
CA GLY A 325 18.11 2.26 -12.12
C GLY A 325 17.97 3.78 -12.02
N GLN A 326 18.69 4.54 -12.85
CA GLN A 326 18.56 5.99 -12.92
C GLN A 326 17.14 6.43 -13.29
N ALA A 327 16.55 5.85 -14.33
CA ALA A 327 15.18 6.14 -14.74
C ALA A 327 14.17 5.81 -13.62
N GLY A 328 14.38 4.73 -12.87
CA GLY A 328 13.57 4.38 -11.69
C GLY A 328 13.67 5.43 -10.60
N ARG A 329 14.88 5.88 -10.27
CA ARG A 329 15.09 6.95 -9.30
C ARG A 329 14.39 8.25 -9.71
N GLU A 330 14.55 8.68 -10.94
CA GLU A 330 13.88 9.89 -11.47
C GLU A 330 12.36 9.76 -11.39
N ARG A 331 11.81 8.62 -11.79
CA ARG A 331 10.37 8.35 -11.72
C ARG A 331 9.84 8.36 -10.28
N SER A 332 10.60 7.84 -9.31
CA SER A 332 10.20 7.76 -7.89
C SER A 332 10.00 9.13 -7.25
N LEU A 333 10.65 10.18 -7.73
CA LEU A 333 10.52 11.55 -7.21
C LEU A 333 9.08 12.08 -7.31
N ALA A 334 8.32 11.63 -8.32
CA ALA A 334 6.91 11.99 -8.49
C ALA A 334 6.01 11.39 -7.40
N PHE A 335 6.47 10.36 -6.70
CA PHE A 335 5.78 9.66 -5.63
C PHE A 335 6.31 10.02 -4.23
N SER A 336 7.14 11.06 -4.10
CA SER A 336 7.59 11.51 -2.78
C SER A 336 6.41 11.89 -1.88
N TRP A 337 6.49 11.58 -0.59
CA TRP A 337 5.41 11.94 0.36
C TRP A 337 5.03 13.42 0.32
N PRO A 338 5.95 14.40 0.17
CA PRO A 338 5.57 15.79 -0.04
C PRO A 338 4.73 16.02 -1.31
N SER A 339 5.01 15.31 -2.41
CA SER A 339 4.22 15.41 -3.64
C SER A 339 2.83 14.80 -3.46
N ILE A 340 2.72 13.70 -2.74
CA ILE A 340 1.45 13.06 -2.42
C ILE A 340 0.61 13.92 -1.46
N ALA A 341 1.24 14.50 -0.43
CA ALA A 341 0.56 15.40 0.50
C ALA A 341 -0.12 16.58 -0.22
N ARG A 342 0.58 17.22 -1.17
CA ARG A 342 -0.01 18.31 -1.97
C ARG A 342 -1.24 17.87 -2.76
N ARG A 343 -1.23 16.68 -3.36
CA ARG A 343 -2.40 16.14 -4.08
C ARG A 343 -3.60 15.93 -3.16
N TYR A 344 -3.36 15.47 -1.94
CA TYR A 344 -4.41 15.34 -0.93
C TYR A 344 -4.90 16.71 -0.45
N GLU A 345 -4.02 17.69 -0.23
CA GLU A 345 -4.42 19.06 0.13
C GLU A 345 -5.33 19.70 -0.92
N GLU A 346 -4.98 19.54 -2.21
CA GLU A 346 -5.79 19.99 -3.34
C GLU A 346 -7.17 19.30 -3.35
N LEU A 347 -7.18 17.98 -3.13
CA LEU A 347 -8.42 17.21 -3.03
C LEU A 347 -9.28 17.71 -1.86
N TYR A 348 -8.72 17.86 -0.68
CA TYR A 348 -9.44 18.34 0.50
C TYR A 348 -10.01 19.74 0.29
N THR A 349 -9.24 20.66 -0.28
CA THR A 349 -9.66 22.03 -0.59
C THR A 349 -10.84 22.03 -1.55
N ARG A 350 -10.77 21.22 -2.61
CA ARG A 350 -11.85 21.05 -3.59
C ARG A 350 -13.14 20.53 -2.92
N LEU A 351 -13.01 19.49 -2.09
CA LEU A 351 -14.17 18.86 -1.45
C LEU A 351 -14.80 19.73 -0.37
N ALA A 352 -14.01 20.51 0.36
CA ALA A 352 -14.52 21.46 1.36
C ALA A 352 -15.30 22.62 0.72
N GLY A 353 -14.92 23.05 -0.49
CA GLY A 353 -15.60 24.12 -1.23
C GLY A 353 -16.92 23.69 -1.92
N GLN A 354 -17.17 22.40 -2.05
CA GLN A 354 -18.38 21.88 -2.71
C GLN A 354 -19.49 21.61 -1.68
N ARG A 355 -20.72 22.06 -1.93
CA ARG A 355 -21.89 21.59 -1.18
C ARG A 355 -22.23 20.15 -1.60
N ARG A 356 -22.76 19.34 -0.67
CA ARG A 356 -23.39 18.05 -1.07
C ARG A 356 -24.58 18.38 -1.97
N SER A 357 -24.59 17.85 -3.17
CA SER A 357 -25.72 17.86 -4.08
C SER A 357 -26.72 16.77 -3.70
#